data_bd0d6e7429b68ec1fa72ac79d7e7f77b
#
_entry.id   bd0d6e7429b68ec1fa72ac79d7e7f77b
#
_cell.length_a   1.000
_cell.length_b   1.000
_cell.length_c   1.000
_cell.angle_alpha   90.00
_cell.angle_beta   90.00
_cell.angle_gamma   90.00
#
_symmetry.space_group_name_H-M   'P 1'
#
loop_
_entity.id
_entity.type
_entity.pdbx_description
1 polymer ?
#
loop_
_entity_poly.entity_id
_entity_poly.type
_entity_poly.pdbx_seq_one_letter_code
_entity_poly.pdbx_strand_id
1 'polypeptide(L)'
;MRYTAVIRTLGNAGMYYQKTLESIAQQTIKPDRIIVYLAESYEIPKETIGVERYIYVPKGMVAQRALSYYEVDTEYILFLDDDVYLPPEAVSRLYNELQQYNANVISPCTFQNHKQRTLSKVFKAITGKERPMFTNNRWSYKVMRTAGFAYNNNPSKPVYESQSNAGPCFFCKKNDFLNISFGEELWLDKTYYALPEDQVMFYKMYKKGLKVLTSFDSGIVHLDAGTTMQSNPERECRLVFSEYRNKLIFWHRFIFLPDHNPLSRFMSVLALGYALTIQFIKCIVYFLIGKSKTAKAFFDGINDAKCYLKSDEYKSLPLI
;
A
#
# COMPACT_ATOMS: atom_id res chain seq x y z
N MET A 1 -7.73 -23.50 -11.29
CA MET A 1 -6.85 -22.32 -11.11
C MET A 1 -5.49 -22.80 -10.65
N ARG A 2 -4.40 -22.26 -11.23
CA ARG A 2 -3.01 -22.49 -10.76
C ARG A 2 -2.42 -21.16 -10.32
N TYR A 3 -1.80 -21.13 -9.13
CA TYR A 3 -1.20 -19.92 -8.59
C TYR A 3 0.05 -20.21 -7.76
N THR A 4 0.92 -19.22 -7.66
CA THR A 4 2.08 -19.21 -6.76
C THR A 4 1.83 -18.24 -5.63
N ALA A 5 2.08 -18.65 -4.39
CA ALA A 5 2.12 -17.73 -3.25
C ALA A 5 3.51 -17.10 -3.19
N VAL A 6 3.54 -15.77 -3.10
CA VAL A 6 4.76 -14.98 -3.05
C VAL A 6 4.77 -14.15 -1.77
N ILE A 7 5.74 -14.39 -0.91
CA ILE A 7 5.89 -13.70 0.38
C ILE A 7 7.10 -12.79 0.31
N ARG A 8 6.96 -11.52 0.73
CA ARG A 8 8.09 -10.63 0.99
C ARG A 8 8.36 -10.58 2.48
N THR A 9 9.64 -10.65 2.88
CA THR A 9 10.02 -10.64 4.29
C THR A 9 11.40 -10.04 4.53
N LEU A 10 11.63 -9.58 5.77
CA LEU A 10 12.93 -9.31 6.35
C LEU A 10 13.41 -10.47 7.24
N GLY A 11 12.66 -11.56 7.33
CA GLY A 11 13.03 -12.73 8.13
C GLY A 11 12.85 -12.58 9.63
N ASN A 12 12.12 -11.57 10.12
CA ASN A 12 12.02 -11.27 11.56
C ASN A 12 10.58 -11.26 12.11
N ALA A 13 9.59 -11.75 11.36
CA ALA A 13 8.20 -11.82 11.80
C ALA A 13 7.91 -13.00 12.77
N GLY A 14 8.82 -13.98 12.90
CA GLY A 14 8.75 -15.06 13.88
C GLY A 14 7.45 -15.87 13.77
N MET A 15 6.75 -16.06 14.89
CA MET A 15 5.52 -16.84 14.94
C MET A 15 4.40 -16.34 14.02
N TYR A 16 4.40 -15.08 13.61
CA TYR A 16 3.45 -14.57 12.61
C TYR A 16 3.75 -15.14 11.24
N TYR A 17 5.04 -15.23 10.87
CA TYR A 17 5.47 -15.88 9.64
C TYR A 17 5.10 -17.36 9.60
N GLN A 18 5.30 -18.10 10.72
CA GLN A 18 4.87 -19.49 10.85
C GLN A 18 3.37 -19.65 10.56
N LYS A 19 2.54 -18.79 11.17
CA LYS A 19 1.08 -18.78 10.96
C LYS A 19 0.72 -18.47 9.51
N THR A 20 1.45 -17.57 8.86
CA THR A 20 1.27 -17.26 7.44
C THR A 20 1.52 -18.50 6.59
N LEU A 21 2.66 -19.16 6.76
CA LEU A 21 3.01 -20.38 6.02
C LEU A 21 1.99 -21.52 6.21
N GLU A 22 1.63 -21.79 7.47
CA GLU A 22 0.63 -22.81 7.81
C GLU A 22 -0.73 -22.52 7.18
N SER A 23 -1.16 -21.24 7.20
CA SER A 23 -2.43 -20.83 6.61
C SER A 23 -2.46 -20.98 5.09
N ILE A 24 -1.33 -20.78 4.41
CA ILE A 24 -1.17 -21.03 2.98
C ILE A 24 -1.25 -22.54 2.69
N ALA A 25 -0.57 -23.36 3.49
CA ALA A 25 -0.58 -24.81 3.33
C ALA A 25 -1.97 -25.44 3.59
N GLN A 26 -2.82 -24.76 4.38
CA GLN A 26 -4.18 -25.20 4.71
C GLN A 26 -5.25 -24.73 3.71
N GLN A 27 -4.88 -23.98 2.65
CA GLN A 27 -5.85 -23.53 1.66
C GLN A 27 -6.51 -24.73 0.94
N THR A 28 -7.80 -24.65 0.66
CA THR A 28 -8.55 -25.67 -0.11
C THR A 28 -8.01 -25.82 -1.53
N ILE A 29 -7.60 -24.71 -2.15
CA ILE A 29 -6.83 -24.69 -3.39
C ILE A 29 -5.39 -24.36 -3.01
N LYS A 30 -4.52 -25.34 -3.04
CA LYS A 30 -3.11 -25.16 -2.67
C LYS A 30 -2.33 -24.43 -3.76
N PRO A 31 -1.32 -23.61 -3.39
CA PRO A 31 -0.41 -23.02 -4.36
C PRO A 31 0.45 -24.12 -5.02
N ASP A 32 0.83 -23.92 -6.27
CA ASP A 32 1.81 -24.75 -6.96
C ASP A 32 3.20 -24.61 -6.31
N ARG A 33 3.51 -23.42 -5.82
CA ARG A 33 4.77 -23.09 -5.12
C ARG A 33 4.55 -21.98 -4.09
N ILE A 34 5.42 -21.99 -3.07
CA ILE A 34 5.58 -20.89 -2.12
C ILE A 34 6.98 -20.32 -2.34
N ILE A 35 7.06 -19.08 -2.80
CA ILE A 35 8.33 -18.38 -3.04
C ILE A 35 8.43 -17.24 -2.02
N VAL A 36 9.57 -17.17 -1.34
CA VAL A 36 9.83 -16.17 -0.30
C VAL A 36 10.96 -15.25 -0.78
N TYR A 37 10.63 -14.01 -1.07
CA TYR A 37 11.59 -12.97 -1.40
C TYR A 37 12.11 -12.34 -0.12
N LEU A 38 13.31 -12.77 0.27
CA LEU A 38 14.01 -12.32 1.46
C LEU A 38 14.94 -11.16 1.11
N ALA A 39 14.87 -10.08 1.86
CA ALA A 39 15.78 -8.95 1.64
C ALA A 39 17.23 -9.34 1.86
N GLU A 40 18.14 -8.86 0.98
CA GLU A 40 19.57 -9.05 1.12
C GLU A 40 20.07 -8.59 2.49
N SER A 41 21.08 -9.25 3.03
CA SER A 41 21.66 -9.03 4.36
C SER A 41 20.78 -9.47 5.54
N TYR A 42 19.68 -10.17 5.29
CA TYR A 42 18.88 -10.80 6.33
C TYR A 42 19.01 -12.32 6.28
N GLU A 43 18.83 -12.95 7.42
CA GLU A 43 18.91 -14.42 7.55
C GLU A 43 17.58 -15.08 7.20
N ILE A 44 17.67 -16.31 6.69
CA ILE A 44 16.48 -17.14 6.46
C ILE A 44 15.79 -17.37 7.81
N PRO A 45 14.45 -17.14 7.91
CA PRO A 45 13.70 -17.42 9.12
C PRO A 45 13.88 -18.85 9.60
N LYS A 46 13.80 -19.05 10.92
CA LYS A 46 13.80 -20.41 11.51
C LYS A 46 12.47 -21.12 11.31
N GLU A 47 11.42 -20.35 11.20
CA GLU A 47 10.07 -20.80 10.94
C GLU A 47 9.96 -21.33 9.50
N THR A 48 9.41 -22.54 9.34
CA THR A 48 9.30 -23.21 8.05
C THR A 48 8.21 -24.30 8.06
N ILE A 49 7.68 -24.61 6.90
CA ILE A 49 6.87 -25.81 6.64
C ILE A 49 7.60 -26.76 5.66
N GLY A 50 8.84 -26.41 5.26
CA GLY A 50 9.73 -27.27 4.49
C GLY A 50 9.48 -27.33 2.98
N VAL A 51 8.61 -26.47 2.43
CA VAL A 51 8.27 -26.43 0.99
C VAL A 51 8.52 -25.06 0.34
N GLU A 52 8.91 -24.07 1.12
CA GLU A 52 9.20 -22.72 0.63
C GLU A 52 10.57 -22.64 -0.04
N ARG A 53 10.61 -21.89 -1.13
CA ARG A 53 11.84 -21.53 -1.83
C ARG A 53 12.22 -20.09 -1.53
N TYR A 54 13.38 -19.88 -0.93
CA TYR A 54 13.92 -18.54 -0.61
C TYR A 54 14.73 -18.00 -1.79
N ILE A 55 14.53 -16.71 -2.07
CA ILE A 55 15.27 -15.94 -3.08
C ILE A 55 15.66 -14.62 -2.47
N TYR A 56 16.96 -14.31 -2.46
CA TYR A 56 17.47 -13.02 -2.00
C TYR A 56 17.21 -11.92 -3.03
N VAL A 57 16.71 -10.79 -2.58
CA VAL A 57 16.37 -9.64 -3.41
C VAL A 57 16.77 -8.33 -2.73
N PRO A 58 16.93 -7.23 -3.49
CA PRO A 58 17.26 -5.93 -2.90
C PRO A 58 16.23 -5.54 -1.84
N LYS A 59 16.73 -4.97 -0.73
CA LYS A 59 15.90 -4.47 0.35
C LYS A 59 15.13 -3.22 -0.09
N GLY A 60 13.82 -3.18 0.16
CA GLY A 60 12.96 -2.03 -0.07
C GLY A 60 11.51 -2.45 -0.20
N MET A 61 10.58 -1.60 0.21
CA MET A 61 9.15 -1.90 0.12
C MET A 61 8.70 -2.04 -1.34
N VAL A 62 9.22 -1.17 -2.23
CA VAL A 62 8.98 -1.25 -3.67
C VAL A 62 9.91 -2.28 -4.30
N ALA A 63 11.20 -2.28 -3.94
CA ALA A 63 12.20 -3.18 -4.52
C ALA A 63 11.81 -4.66 -4.37
N GLN A 64 11.30 -5.07 -3.20
CA GLN A 64 10.85 -6.45 -2.96
C GLN A 64 9.53 -6.81 -3.68
N ARG A 65 8.85 -5.85 -4.29
CA ARG A 65 7.65 -6.07 -5.12
C ARG A 65 7.89 -5.84 -6.60
N ALA A 66 8.79 -4.95 -6.96
CA ALA A 66 9.11 -4.59 -8.35
C ALA A 66 10.05 -5.60 -9.02
N LEU A 67 9.76 -6.90 -8.85
CA LEU A 67 10.55 -8.00 -9.37
C LEU A 67 10.02 -8.49 -10.73
N SER A 68 10.84 -9.24 -11.45
CA SER A 68 10.47 -9.84 -12.74
C SER A 68 9.64 -11.11 -12.61
N TYR A 69 9.65 -11.75 -11.44
CA TYR A 69 8.92 -12.99 -11.13
C TYR A 69 9.22 -14.12 -12.14
N TYR A 70 10.46 -14.25 -12.60
CA TYR A 70 10.87 -15.31 -13.55
C TYR A 70 10.63 -16.70 -12.96
N GLU A 71 10.73 -16.85 -11.65
CA GLU A 71 10.54 -18.11 -10.94
C GLU A 71 9.08 -18.55 -10.83
N VAL A 72 8.16 -17.63 -11.11
CA VAL A 72 6.72 -17.88 -11.10
C VAL A 72 6.27 -18.31 -12.50
N ASP A 73 5.86 -19.57 -12.64
CA ASP A 73 5.38 -20.17 -13.89
C ASP A 73 3.84 -20.29 -13.96
N THR A 74 3.13 -19.83 -12.93
CA THR A 74 1.68 -19.84 -12.85
C THR A 74 1.06 -18.54 -13.40
N GLU A 75 -0.19 -18.64 -13.87
CA GLU A 75 -0.95 -17.47 -14.37
C GLU A 75 -1.23 -16.46 -13.28
N TYR A 76 -1.53 -16.93 -12.06
CA TYR A 76 -1.91 -16.09 -10.92
C TYR A 76 -0.82 -16.04 -9.86
N ILE A 77 -0.73 -14.92 -9.18
CA ILE A 77 0.10 -14.70 -8.00
C ILE A 77 -0.77 -14.27 -6.83
N LEU A 78 -0.55 -14.89 -5.67
CA LEU A 78 -0.99 -14.42 -4.38
C LEU A 78 0.18 -13.71 -3.71
N PHE A 79 0.13 -12.39 -3.64
CA PHE A 79 1.11 -11.58 -2.94
C PHE A 79 0.79 -11.47 -1.46
N LEU A 80 1.79 -11.66 -0.60
CA LEU A 80 1.63 -11.68 0.85
C LEU A 80 2.81 -10.96 1.53
N ASP A 81 2.50 -10.29 2.64
CA ASP A 81 3.49 -9.97 3.65
C ASP A 81 3.65 -11.18 4.60
N ASP A 82 4.66 -11.15 5.45
CA ASP A 82 5.04 -12.29 6.30
C ASP A 82 4.23 -12.43 7.60
N ASP A 83 3.13 -11.65 7.72
CA ASP A 83 2.25 -11.63 8.89
C ASP A 83 0.76 -11.62 8.51
N VAL A 84 0.38 -12.43 7.53
CA VAL A 84 -0.99 -12.54 7.04
C VAL A 84 -1.57 -13.93 7.31
N TYR A 85 -2.72 -13.97 7.96
CA TYR A 85 -3.49 -15.21 8.15
C TYR A 85 -4.60 -15.32 7.10
N LEU A 86 -4.69 -16.50 6.46
CA LEU A 86 -5.68 -16.84 5.45
C LEU A 86 -6.57 -17.99 5.94
N PRO A 87 -7.89 -17.80 6.10
CA PRO A 87 -8.81 -18.94 6.30
C PRO A 87 -8.74 -19.92 5.12
N PRO A 88 -9.08 -21.22 5.33
CA PRO A 88 -8.90 -22.27 4.29
C PRO A 88 -9.56 -21.99 2.94
N GLU A 89 -10.67 -21.25 2.92
CA GLU A 89 -11.42 -20.89 1.71
C GLU A 89 -10.99 -19.55 1.08
N ALA A 90 -10.01 -18.85 1.66
CA ALA A 90 -9.73 -17.46 1.33
C ALA A 90 -9.31 -17.29 -0.14
N VAL A 91 -8.37 -18.11 -0.63
CA VAL A 91 -7.86 -17.99 -2.00
C VAL A 91 -8.91 -18.40 -3.03
N SER A 92 -9.69 -19.45 -2.76
CA SER A 92 -10.79 -19.85 -3.66
C SER A 92 -11.85 -18.76 -3.76
N ARG A 93 -12.15 -18.08 -2.66
CA ARG A 93 -13.08 -16.93 -2.61
C ARG A 93 -12.55 -15.74 -3.42
N LEU A 94 -11.30 -15.32 -3.18
CA LEU A 94 -10.69 -14.22 -3.94
C LEU A 94 -10.70 -14.51 -5.44
N TYR A 95 -10.39 -15.74 -5.85
CA TYR A 95 -10.44 -16.13 -7.25
C TYR A 95 -11.86 -16.05 -7.83
N ASN A 96 -12.85 -16.63 -7.13
CA ASN A 96 -14.24 -16.63 -7.58
C ASN A 96 -14.79 -15.19 -7.71
N GLU A 97 -14.50 -14.33 -6.74
CA GLU A 97 -14.87 -12.92 -6.78
C GLU A 97 -14.19 -12.20 -7.95
N LEU A 98 -12.88 -12.43 -8.18
CA LEU A 98 -12.14 -11.85 -9.30
C LEU A 98 -12.78 -12.25 -10.64
N GLN A 99 -13.17 -13.52 -10.83
CA GLN A 99 -13.84 -14.02 -12.03
C GLN A 99 -15.26 -13.44 -12.16
N GLN A 100 -16.06 -13.51 -11.10
CA GLN A 100 -17.45 -13.05 -11.09
C GLN A 100 -17.59 -11.57 -11.48
N TYR A 101 -16.65 -10.74 -11.03
CA TYR A 101 -16.66 -9.31 -11.32
C TYR A 101 -15.83 -8.93 -12.55
N ASN A 102 -15.26 -9.91 -13.26
CA ASN A 102 -14.34 -9.70 -14.39
C ASN A 102 -13.29 -8.64 -14.05
N ALA A 103 -12.53 -8.89 -12.99
CA ALA A 103 -11.53 -7.96 -12.46
C ALA A 103 -10.11 -8.47 -12.67
N ASN A 104 -9.14 -7.57 -12.55
CA ASN A 104 -7.72 -7.88 -12.72
C ASN A 104 -7.03 -8.15 -11.40
N VAL A 105 -7.44 -7.44 -10.35
CA VAL A 105 -6.78 -7.45 -9.04
C VAL A 105 -7.84 -7.42 -7.94
N ILE A 106 -7.65 -8.25 -6.91
CA ILE A 106 -8.48 -8.25 -5.71
C ILE A 106 -7.62 -8.29 -4.46
N SER A 107 -7.96 -7.48 -3.47
CA SER A 107 -7.30 -7.43 -2.16
C SER A 107 -8.33 -7.56 -1.05
N PRO A 108 -8.04 -8.27 0.05
CA PRO A 108 -8.92 -8.31 1.20
C PRO A 108 -8.95 -6.96 1.93
N CYS A 109 -10.06 -6.63 2.57
CA CYS A 109 -10.12 -5.51 3.50
C CYS A 109 -9.48 -5.90 4.83
N THR A 110 -8.22 -5.58 5.04
CA THR A 110 -7.48 -5.89 6.27
C THR A 110 -7.66 -4.84 7.38
N PHE A 111 -8.31 -3.70 7.09
CA PHE A 111 -8.50 -2.60 8.05
C PHE A 111 -9.76 -2.70 8.93
N GLN A 112 -10.60 -3.72 8.76
CA GLN A 112 -11.86 -3.84 9.49
C GLN A 112 -11.71 -3.89 11.02
N ASN A 113 -10.57 -4.35 11.53
CA ASN A 113 -10.32 -4.55 12.96
C ASN A 113 -9.73 -3.33 13.67
N HIS A 114 -9.39 -2.27 12.97
CA HIS A 114 -8.81 -1.07 13.58
C HIS A 114 -9.89 -0.12 14.10
N LYS A 115 -10.30 -0.30 15.36
CA LYS A 115 -11.16 0.66 16.10
C LYS A 115 -10.39 1.97 16.34
N GLN A 116 -10.47 2.91 15.41
CA GLN A 116 -9.91 4.25 15.61
C GLN A 116 -10.83 5.09 16.51
N ARG A 117 -10.22 5.91 17.39
CA ARG A 117 -10.96 6.88 18.21
C ARG A 117 -11.65 7.91 17.31
N THR A 118 -12.88 8.30 17.63
CA THR A 118 -13.70 9.25 16.85
C THR A 118 -12.97 10.56 16.56
N LEU A 119 -12.28 11.12 17.55
CA LEU A 119 -11.48 12.34 17.39
C LEU A 119 -10.36 12.19 16.35
N SER A 120 -9.69 11.03 16.32
CA SER A 120 -8.67 10.73 15.31
C SER A 120 -9.26 10.69 13.89
N LYS A 121 -10.45 10.09 13.72
CA LYS A 121 -11.15 10.05 12.43
C LYS A 121 -11.52 11.46 11.94
N VAL A 122 -12.05 12.30 12.82
CA VAL A 122 -12.39 13.69 12.49
C VAL A 122 -11.14 14.46 12.08
N PHE A 123 -10.05 14.34 12.85
CA PHE A 123 -8.80 15.01 12.54
C PHE A 123 -8.21 14.56 11.20
N LYS A 124 -8.22 13.26 10.90
CA LYS A 124 -7.78 12.73 9.60
C LYS A 124 -8.64 13.23 8.44
N ALA A 125 -9.94 13.38 8.65
CA ALA A 125 -10.86 13.94 7.64
C ALA A 125 -10.55 15.42 7.37
N ILE A 126 -10.33 16.23 8.43
CA ILE A 126 -9.98 17.65 8.32
C ILE A 126 -8.62 17.82 7.62
N THR A 127 -7.64 16.98 7.92
CA THR A 127 -6.31 17.05 7.27
C THR A 127 -6.29 16.55 5.82
N GLY A 128 -7.42 16.06 5.31
CA GLY A 128 -7.49 15.49 3.97
C GLY A 128 -6.66 14.22 3.80
N LYS A 129 -6.36 13.51 4.91
CA LYS A 129 -5.61 12.25 4.90
C LYS A 129 -6.53 11.06 4.64
N GLU A 130 -7.61 10.96 5.41
CA GLU A 130 -8.62 9.91 5.30
C GLU A 130 -10.01 10.53 5.49
N ARG A 131 -10.97 10.18 4.63
CA ARG A 131 -12.35 10.69 4.72
C ARG A 131 -13.37 9.57 4.58
N PRO A 132 -14.38 9.46 5.45
CA PRO A 132 -15.47 8.50 5.27
C PRO A 132 -16.37 8.90 4.08
N MET A 133 -16.82 7.90 3.33
CA MET A 133 -17.90 8.00 2.34
C MET A 133 -19.14 7.36 2.94
N PHE A 134 -20.24 8.12 3.11
CA PHE A 134 -21.46 7.64 3.77
C PHE A 134 -22.51 7.10 2.79
N THR A 135 -22.46 7.53 1.54
CA THR A 135 -23.44 7.18 0.49
C THR A 135 -22.74 6.70 -0.76
N ASN A 136 -22.11 5.53 -0.68
CA ASN A 136 -21.38 5.02 -1.84
C ASN A 136 -21.58 3.52 -2.00
N ASN A 137 -22.16 3.16 -3.13
CA ASN A 137 -22.44 1.77 -3.50
C ASN A 137 -21.42 1.18 -4.50
N ARG A 138 -20.40 1.94 -4.88
CA ARG A 138 -19.43 1.51 -5.90
C ARG A 138 -18.03 1.27 -5.33
N TRP A 139 -17.52 2.17 -4.51
CA TRP A 139 -16.11 2.22 -4.12
C TRP A 139 -15.89 1.75 -2.68
N SER A 140 -14.86 0.94 -2.46
CA SER A 140 -14.29 0.71 -1.12
C SER A 140 -13.37 1.83 -0.72
N TYR A 141 -12.41 2.17 -1.59
CA TYR A 141 -11.47 3.27 -1.42
C TYR A 141 -11.39 4.12 -2.69
N LYS A 142 -11.28 5.43 -2.51
CA LYS A 142 -11.13 6.39 -3.59
C LYS A 142 -10.01 7.37 -3.26
N VAL A 143 -9.05 7.55 -4.17
CA VAL A 143 -7.98 8.53 -4.02
C VAL A 143 -8.55 9.94 -4.16
N MET A 144 -8.21 10.82 -3.22
CA MET A 144 -8.66 12.21 -3.18
C MET A 144 -7.66 13.15 -3.85
N ARG A 145 -8.13 14.32 -4.27
CA ARG A 145 -7.27 15.41 -4.79
C ARG A 145 -6.22 15.91 -3.80
N THR A 146 -6.37 15.63 -2.51
CA THR A 146 -5.38 15.91 -1.46
C THR A 146 -4.25 14.89 -1.39
N ALA A 147 -4.23 13.88 -2.27
CA ALA A 147 -3.38 12.69 -2.19
C ALA A 147 -3.62 11.81 -0.94
N GLY A 148 -4.73 12.02 -0.23
CA GLY A 148 -5.27 11.09 0.74
C GLY A 148 -6.29 10.16 0.08
N PHE A 149 -7.04 9.42 0.89
CA PHE A 149 -8.09 8.54 0.38
C PHE A 149 -9.42 8.70 1.13
N ALA A 150 -10.51 8.44 0.42
CA ALA A 150 -11.82 8.27 1.00
C ALA A 150 -12.14 6.77 1.08
N TYR A 151 -12.80 6.34 2.16
CA TYR A 151 -13.14 4.94 2.40
C TYR A 151 -14.64 4.75 2.64
N ASN A 152 -15.16 3.59 2.25
CA ASN A 152 -16.52 3.22 2.50
C ASN A 152 -16.72 2.99 4.01
N ASN A 153 -17.53 3.83 4.64
CA ASN A 153 -17.73 3.77 6.09
C ASN A 153 -18.73 2.68 6.53
N ASN A 154 -19.57 2.22 5.62
CA ASN A 154 -20.59 1.21 5.89
C ASN A 154 -20.76 0.27 4.68
N PRO A 155 -19.83 -0.67 4.45
CA PRO A 155 -19.95 -1.62 3.36
C PRO A 155 -21.12 -2.57 3.61
N SER A 156 -22.02 -2.71 2.63
CA SER A 156 -23.20 -3.59 2.65
C SER A 156 -23.11 -4.75 1.65
N LYS A 157 -22.05 -4.78 0.83
CA LYS A 157 -21.76 -5.81 -0.17
C LYS A 157 -20.44 -6.49 0.15
N PRO A 158 -20.24 -7.74 -0.28
CA PRO A 158 -18.98 -8.45 -0.06
C PRO A 158 -17.82 -7.87 -0.87
N VAL A 159 -18.09 -7.23 -2.03
CA VAL A 159 -17.06 -6.75 -2.95
C VAL A 159 -17.39 -5.37 -3.48
N TYR A 160 -16.36 -4.52 -3.55
CA TYR A 160 -16.42 -3.17 -4.11
C TYR A 160 -15.24 -2.91 -5.06
N GLU A 161 -15.43 -2.01 -6.03
CA GLU A 161 -14.32 -1.44 -6.79
C GLU A 161 -13.43 -0.57 -5.88
N SER A 162 -12.13 -0.46 -6.23
CA SER A 162 -11.19 0.31 -5.45
C SER A 162 -10.20 1.09 -6.32
N GLN A 163 -9.73 2.21 -5.80
CA GLN A 163 -8.58 2.95 -6.34
C GLN A 163 -7.33 2.78 -5.46
N SER A 164 -7.49 2.20 -4.29
CA SER A 164 -6.43 1.96 -3.32
C SER A 164 -6.84 0.81 -2.41
N ASN A 165 -5.87 0.03 -1.95
CA ASN A 165 -6.08 -1.02 -0.97
C ASN A 165 -4.92 -1.05 0.02
N ALA A 166 -5.03 -1.88 1.06
CA ALA A 166 -3.89 -2.31 1.85
C ALA A 166 -3.11 -3.37 1.07
N GLY A 167 -1.80 -3.34 1.17
CA GLY A 167 -0.89 -4.20 0.45
C GLY A 167 -0.45 -5.51 1.11
N PRO A 168 -0.81 -5.85 2.36
CA PRO A 168 -0.35 -7.09 2.97
C PRO A 168 -0.78 -8.36 2.23
N CYS A 169 -1.91 -8.29 1.49
CA CYS A 169 -2.40 -9.39 0.67
C CYS A 169 -3.13 -8.87 -0.57
N PHE A 170 -2.83 -9.43 -1.74
CA PHE A 170 -3.63 -9.26 -2.94
C PHE A 170 -3.40 -10.40 -3.93
N PHE A 171 -4.38 -10.62 -4.79
CA PHE A 171 -4.40 -11.70 -5.78
C PHE A 171 -4.66 -11.13 -7.17
N CYS A 172 -3.83 -11.48 -8.15
CA CYS A 172 -3.97 -11.00 -9.53
C CYS A 172 -3.28 -11.93 -10.54
N LYS A 173 -3.50 -11.67 -11.83
CA LYS A 173 -2.67 -12.28 -12.88
C LYS A 173 -1.26 -11.70 -12.85
N LYS A 174 -0.25 -12.58 -13.01
CA LYS A 174 1.16 -12.18 -13.08
C LYS A 174 1.41 -11.09 -14.12
N ASN A 175 0.89 -11.26 -15.33
CA ASN A 175 1.12 -10.32 -16.42
C ASN A 175 0.47 -8.96 -16.16
N ASP A 176 -0.71 -8.91 -15.52
CA ASP A 176 -1.36 -7.64 -15.15
C ASP A 176 -0.48 -6.86 -14.16
N PHE A 177 0.12 -7.56 -13.19
CA PHE A 177 1.06 -6.93 -12.25
C PHE A 177 2.35 -6.46 -12.93
N LEU A 178 2.96 -7.27 -13.78
CA LEU A 178 4.19 -6.87 -14.49
C LEU A 178 3.96 -5.65 -15.38
N ASN A 179 2.81 -5.57 -16.04
CA ASN A 179 2.46 -4.48 -16.96
C ASN A 179 2.32 -3.11 -16.28
N ILE A 180 2.17 -3.04 -14.95
CA ILE A 180 2.18 -1.74 -14.28
C ILE A 180 3.58 -1.14 -14.15
N SER A 181 4.65 -1.92 -14.38
CA SER A 181 6.04 -1.45 -14.27
C SER A 181 6.31 -0.79 -12.91
N PHE A 182 6.02 -1.52 -11.81
CA PHE A 182 6.08 -0.93 -10.46
C PHE A 182 7.49 -0.44 -10.07
N GLY A 183 8.55 -0.93 -10.74
CA GLY A 183 9.93 -0.45 -10.58
C GLY A 183 10.14 1.05 -10.88
N GLU A 184 9.23 1.68 -11.66
CA GLU A 184 9.26 3.14 -11.88
C GLU A 184 9.01 3.93 -10.56
N GLU A 185 8.50 3.28 -9.52
CA GLU A 185 8.15 3.91 -8.24
C GLU A 185 9.23 3.69 -7.15
N LEU A 186 10.44 3.23 -7.51
CA LEU A 186 11.58 3.05 -6.58
C LEU A 186 11.99 4.33 -5.83
N TRP A 187 11.52 5.50 -6.28
CA TRP A 187 11.69 6.77 -5.56
C TRP A 187 11.08 6.73 -4.14
N LEU A 188 10.11 5.85 -3.89
CA LEU A 188 9.53 5.63 -2.57
C LEU A 188 10.56 5.03 -1.59
N ASP A 189 11.42 4.11 -2.04
CA ASP A 189 12.45 3.47 -1.22
C ASP A 189 13.63 4.39 -0.88
N LYS A 190 13.70 5.58 -1.50
CA LYS A 190 14.73 6.60 -1.19
C LYS A 190 14.48 7.36 0.11
N THR A 191 13.46 6.98 0.88
CA THR A 191 13.14 7.56 2.17
C THR A 191 13.27 6.53 3.29
N TYR A 192 13.08 6.96 4.53
CA TYR A 192 13.11 6.05 5.68
C TYR A 192 11.97 5.03 5.64
N TYR A 193 10.83 5.41 5.07
CA TYR A 193 9.63 4.59 4.92
C TYR A 193 8.98 4.90 3.57
N ALA A 194 8.66 3.88 2.81
CA ALA A 194 8.06 4.02 1.48
C ALA A 194 6.56 4.40 1.49
N LEU A 195 6.13 5.15 2.51
CA LEU A 195 4.72 5.59 2.64
C LEU A 195 4.31 6.54 1.49
N PRO A 196 3.16 6.40 0.88
CA PRO A 196 2.15 5.34 0.97
C PRO A 196 2.27 4.33 -0.22
N GLU A 197 3.22 3.44 -0.16
CA GLU A 197 3.59 2.52 -1.25
C GLU A 197 2.38 1.70 -1.76
N ASP A 198 1.55 1.19 -0.86
CA ASP A 198 0.34 0.44 -1.22
C ASP A 198 -0.62 1.29 -2.05
N GLN A 199 -0.89 2.53 -1.62
CA GLN A 199 -1.76 3.46 -2.35
C GLN A 199 -1.20 3.76 -3.74
N VAL A 200 0.12 3.97 -3.85
CA VAL A 200 0.80 4.22 -5.13
C VAL A 200 0.63 3.02 -6.06
N MET A 201 0.87 1.80 -5.56
CA MET A 201 0.76 0.58 -6.33
C MET A 201 -0.65 0.36 -6.89
N PHE A 202 -1.66 0.35 -6.02
CA PHE A 202 -3.04 0.12 -6.45
C PHE A 202 -3.60 1.27 -7.30
N TYR A 203 -3.22 2.51 -7.00
CA TYR A 203 -3.64 3.63 -7.83
C TYR A 203 -2.99 3.60 -9.21
N LYS A 204 -1.73 3.15 -9.32
CA LYS A 204 -1.08 2.92 -10.60
C LYS A 204 -1.79 1.82 -11.40
N MET A 205 -2.18 0.69 -10.76
CA MET A 205 -3.01 -0.33 -11.39
C MET A 205 -4.30 0.27 -11.95
N TYR A 206 -5.05 1.01 -11.13
CA TYR A 206 -6.27 1.69 -11.55
C TYR A 206 -6.04 2.66 -12.72
N LYS A 207 -4.99 3.47 -12.69
CA LYS A 207 -4.64 4.43 -13.74
C LYS A 207 -4.23 3.76 -15.06
N LYS A 208 -3.65 2.56 -14.98
CA LYS A 208 -3.36 1.69 -16.13
C LYS A 208 -4.59 0.95 -16.67
N GLY A 209 -5.78 1.23 -16.15
CA GLY A 209 -7.05 0.66 -16.60
C GLY A 209 -7.41 -0.69 -15.99
N LEU A 210 -6.63 -1.19 -15.02
CA LEU A 210 -6.96 -2.43 -14.34
C LEU A 210 -8.16 -2.22 -13.39
N LYS A 211 -9.07 -3.18 -13.40
CA LYS A 211 -10.18 -3.21 -12.45
C LYS A 211 -9.71 -3.81 -11.13
N VAL A 212 -9.59 -2.95 -10.12
CA VAL A 212 -9.14 -3.30 -8.77
C VAL A 212 -10.35 -3.46 -7.86
N LEU A 213 -10.39 -4.52 -7.06
CA LEU A 213 -11.46 -4.83 -6.10
C LEU A 213 -10.93 -4.89 -4.66
N THR A 214 -11.85 -4.67 -3.72
CA THR A 214 -11.68 -5.02 -2.31
C THR A 214 -12.72 -6.04 -1.91
N SER A 215 -12.29 -7.17 -1.35
CA SER A 215 -13.14 -8.20 -0.73
C SER A 215 -13.29 -7.92 0.77
N PHE A 216 -14.54 -7.87 1.25
CA PHE A 216 -14.86 -7.66 2.68
C PHE A 216 -15.15 -8.96 3.42
N ASP A 217 -15.42 -10.06 2.70
CA ASP A 217 -15.83 -11.35 3.27
C ASP A 217 -14.74 -12.42 3.18
N SER A 218 -13.52 -12.08 2.76
CA SER A 218 -12.43 -13.05 2.61
C SER A 218 -11.99 -13.69 3.92
N GLY A 219 -12.22 -13.03 5.05
CA GLY A 219 -11.77 -13.47 6.37
C GLY A 219 -10.25 -13.38 6.58
N ILE A 220 -9.51 -12.83 5.61
CA ILE A 220 -8.05 -12.66 5.69
C ILE A 220 -7.74 -11.57 6.72
N VAL A 221 -6.75 -11.83 7.58
CA VAL A 221 -6.35 -10.94 8.67
C VAL A 221 -4.87 -10.61 8.57
N HIS A 222 -4.53 -9.33 8.65
CA HIS A 222 -3.17 -8.87 8.89
C HIS A 222 -2.89 -8.96 10.39
N LEU A 223 -1.91 -9.77 10.77
CA LEU A 223 -1.63 -10.10 12.16
C LEU A 223 -0.86 -9.02 12.90
N ASP A 224 -0.26 -8.08 12.15
CA ASP A 224 0.57 -6.97 12.61
C ASP A 224 1.70 -7.43 13.56
N ALA A 225 2.83 -7.84 12.98
CA ALA A 225 4.00 -8.34 13.70
C ALA A 225 4.67 -7.32 14.64
N GLY A 226 3.97 -6.22 14.98
CA GLY A 226 4.37 -5.29 16.04
C GLY A 226 5.47 -4.30 15.68
N THR A 227 5.91 -4.23 14.43
CA THR A 227 6.88 -3.22 13.98
C THR A 227 6.35 -1.80 14.06
N THR A 228 5.03 -1.65 14.15
CA THR A 228 4.31 -0.37 14.21
C THR A 228 4.18 0.23 15.60
N MET A 229 4.37 -0.54 16.69
CA MET A 229 3.96 -0.10 18.04
C MET A 229 4.99 0.69 18.85
N GLN A 230 6.26 0.76 18.46
CA GLN A 230 7.23 1.54 19.23
C GLN A 230 7.20 3.02 18.86
N SER A 231 6.57 3.85 19.70
CA SER A 231 6.62 5.31 19.58
C SER A 231 7.98 5.85 20.04
N ASN A 232 8.87 6.11 19.11
CA ASN A 232 10.12 6.83 19.32
C ASN A 232 10.02 8.20 18.62
N PRO A 233 10.41 9.33 19.26
CA PRO A 233 10.40 10.66 18.65
C PRO A 233 11.17 10.73 17.32
N GLU A 234 12.27 10.02 17.21
CA GLU A 234 13.06 9.94 15.98
C GLU A 234 12.27 9.24 14.85
N ARG A 235 11.60 8.15 15.18
CA ARG A 235 10.71 7.44 14.25
C ARG A 235 9.57 8.34 13.79
N GLU A 236 8.94 9.12 14.70
CA GLU A 236 7.90 10.09 14.34
C GLU A 236 8.42 11.10 13.30
N CYS A 237 9.64 11.64 13.49
CA CYS A 237 10.26 12.55 12.52
C CYS A 237 10.48 11.88 11.15
N ARG A 238 11.03 10.67 11.13
CA ARG A 238 11.26 9.90 9.90
C ARG A 238 9.96 9.59 9.17
N LEU A 239 8.89 9.22 9.90
CA LEU A 239 7.55 8.99 9.32
C LEU A 239 6.99 10.26 8.70
N VAL A 240 7.04 11.39 9.41
CA VAL A 240 6.54 12.67 8.91
C VAL A 240 7.31 13.12 7.66
N PHE A 241 8.65 13.03 7.68
CA PHE A 241 9.47 13.32 6.52
C PHE A 241 9.05 12.49 5.29
N SER A 242 9.01 11.17 5.46
CA SER A 242 8.69 10.24 4.37
C SER A 242 7.26 10.45 3.84
N GLU A 243 6.29 10.61 4.75
CA GLU A 243 4.89 10.82 4.38
C GLU A 243 4.72 12.08 3.51
N TYR A 244 5.28 13.21 3.90
CA TYR A 244 5.03 14.46 3.16
C TYR A 244 5.88 14.62 1.91
N ARG A 245 7.11 14.10 1.92
CA ARG A 245 7.90 13.97 0.71
C ARG A 245 7.18 13.14 -0.34
N ASN A 246 6.84 11.92 0.01
CA ASN A 246 6.24 10.98 -0.93
C ASN A 246 4.82 11.38 -1.35
N LYS A 247 4.04 11.97 -0.46
CA LYS A 247 2.71 12.51 -0.75
C LYS A 247 2.76 13.61 -1.82
N LEU A 248 3.72 14.52 -1.75
CA LEU A 248 3.86 15.58 -2.74
C LEU A 248 4.26 15.03 -4.11
N ILE A 249 5.20 14.06 -4.14
CA ILE A 249 5.61 13.38 -5.39
C ILE A 249 4.43 12.59 -5.96
N PHE A 250 3.72 11.80 -5.14
CA PHE A 250 2.53 11.06 -5.55
C PHE A 250 1.46 11.98 -6.13
N TRP A 251 1.14 13.09 -5.44
CA TRP A 251 0.17 14.06 -5.92
C TRP A 251 0.55 14.62 -7.29
N HIS A 252 1.81 15.04 -7.46
CA HIS A 252 2.28 15.61 -8.72
C HIS A 252 2.23 14.60 -9.86
N ARG A 253 2.75 13.37 -9.61
CA ARG A 253 2.89 12.32 -10.62
C ARG A 253 1.55 11.69 -11.03
N PHE A 254 0.66 11.42 -10.07
CA PHE A 254 -0.56 10.64 -10.31
C PHE A 254 -1.85 11.44 -10.39
N ILE A 255 -1.88 12.65 -9.84
CA ILE A 255 -3.09 13.47 -9.76
C ILE A 255 -2.96 14.71 -10.65
N PHE A 256 -1.85 15.44 -10.53
CA PHE A 256 -1.68 16.73 -11.22
C PHE A 256 -1.24 16.57 -12.67
N LEU A 257 -0.18 15.80 -12.95
CA LEU A 257 0.36 15.67 -14.31
C LEU A 257 -0.61 15.00 -15.30
N PRO A 258 -1.30 13.87 -14.93
CA PRO A 258 -2.18 13.17 -15.85
C PRO A 258 -3.52 13.88 -16.09
N ASP A 259 -3.84 14.92 -15.35
CA ASP A 259 -5.10 15.66 -15.48
C ASP A 259 -4.92 16.80 -16.50
N HIS A 260 -5.50 16.65 -17.68
CA HIS A 260 -5.43 17.66 -18.74
C HIS A 260 -6.52 18.74 -18.65
N ASN A 261 -7.50 18.60 -17.75
CA ASN A 261 -8.56 19.59 -17.56
C ASN A 261 -8.07 20.74 -16.66
N PRO A 262 -8.01 22.00 -17.14
CA PRO A 262 -7.47 23.12 -16.36
C PRO A 262 -8.21 23.38 -15.05
N LEU A 263 -9.55 23.27 -15.07
CA LEU A 263 -10.37 23.48 -13.86
C LEU A 263 -10.12 22.35 -12.83
N SER A 264 -10.02 21.10 -13.29
CA SER A 264 -9.72 19.96 -12.42
C SER A 264 -8.31 20.07 -11.83
N ARG A 265 -7.32 20.49 -12.60
CA ARG A 265 -5.95 20.78 -12.11
C ARG A 265 -5.96 21.88 -11.06
N PHE A 266 -6.67 22.98 -11.33
CA PHE A 266 -6.81 24.08 -10.36
C PHE A 266 -7.44 23.59 -9.04
N MET A 267 -8.53 22.81 -9.11
CA MET A 267 -9.15 22.23 -7.93
C MET A 267 -8.23 21.28 -7.17
N SER A 268 -7.35 20.56 -7.88
CA SER A 268 -6.35 19.68 -7.25
C SER A 268 -5.26 20.48 -6.54
N VAL A 269 -4.83 21.61 -7.10
CA VAL A 269 -3.91 22.55 -6.43
C VAL A 269 -4.52 23.12 -5.16
N LEU A 270 -5.78 23.59 -5.22
CA LEU A 270 -6.51 24.09 -4.05
C LEU A 270 -6.64 23.01 -2.95
N ALA A 271 -6.98 21.79 -3.33
CA ALA A 271 -7.13 20.67 -2.40
C ALA A 271 -5.80 20.33 -1.69
N LEU A 272 -4.70 20.26 -2.45
CA LEU A 272 -3.37 20.06 -1.85
C LEU A 272 -2.96 21.24 -0.97
N GLY A 273 -3.17 22.49 -1.45
CA GLY A 273 -2.90 23.70 -0.69
C GLY A 273 -3.62 23.70 0.66
N TYR A 274 -4.92 23.36 0.66
CA TYR A 274 -5.69 23.17 1.89
C TYR A 274 -5.05 22.15 2.83
N ALA A 275 -4.74 20.94 2.33
CA ALA A 275 -4.15 19.89 3.16
C ALA A 275 -2.78 20.29 3.76
N LEU A 276 -1.94 20.98 2.98
CA LEU A 276 -0.66 21.49 3.44
C LEU A 276 -0.81 22.63 4.46
N THR A 277 -1.80 23.52 4.28
CA THR A 277 -2.09 24.61 5.24
C THR A 277 -2.52 24.06 6.60
N ILE A 278 -3.41 23.06 6.63
CA ILE A 278 -3.80 22.41 7.89
C ILE A 278 -2.59 21.73 8.55
N GLN A 279 -1.72 21.09 7.77
CA GLN A 279 -0.51 20.50 8.32
C GLN A 279 0.49 21.56 8.83
N PHE A 280 0.60 22.70 8.15
CA PHE A 280 1.40 23.83 8.62
C PHE A 280 0.89 24.35 9.98
N ILE A 281 -0.42 24.53 10.15
CA ILE A 281 -1.03 24.90 11.43
C ILE A 281 -0.66 23.86 12.51
N LYS A 282 -0.72 22.57 12.19
CA LYS A 282 -0.29 21.51 13.10
C LYS A 282 1.20 21.62 13.47
N CYS A 283 2.06 22.02 12.55
CA CYS A 283 3.49 22.25 12.83
C CYS A 283 3.70 23.42 13.82
N ILE A 284 2.89 24.48 13.74
CA ILE A 284 2.91 25.57 14.74
C ILE A 284 2.58 25.01 16.13
N VAL A 285 1.52 24.19 16.25
CA VAL A 285 1.18 23.54 17.52
C VAL A 285 2.33 22.63 18.00
N TYR A 286 2.93 21.85 17.11
CA TYR A 286 4.10 21.01 17.45
C TYR A 286 5.27 21.84 17.99
N PHE A 287 5.54 22.98 17.39
CA PHE A 287 6.58 23.89 17.88
C PHE A 287 6.27 24.38 19.29
N LEU A 288 5.03 24.81 19.56
CA LEU A 288 4.58 25.31 20.86
C LEU A 288 4.65 24.26 21.98
N ILE A 289 4.45 22.96 21.66
CA ILE A 289 4.51 21.85 22.62
C ILE A 289 5.88 21.15 22.68
N GLY A 290 6.94 21.79 22.15
CA GLY A 290 8.32 21.28 22.20
C GLY A 290 8.66 20.19 21.19
N LYS A 291 7.79 19.87 20.22
CA LYS A 291 8.03 18.91 19.12
C LYS A 291 8.61 19.58 17.87
N SER A 292 9.53 20.49 18.02
CA SER A 292 10.12 21.27 16.91
C SER A 292 10.80 20.40 15.85
N LYS A 293 11.41 19.25 16.24
CA LYS A 293 12.03 18.29 15.32
C LYS A 293 11.01 17.67 14.37
N THR A 294 9.80 17.33 14.86
CA THR A 294 8.71 16.79 14.03
C THR A 294 8.17 17.85 13.07
N ALA A 295 8.05 19.10 13.51
CA ALA A 295 7.68 20.20 12.64
C ALA A 295 8.73 20.44 11.55
N LYS A 296 10.03 20.43 11.89
CA LYS A 296 11.12 20.54 10.92
C LYS A 296 11.08 19.41 9.88
N ALA A 297 10.85 18.16 10.30
CA ALA A 297 10.77 17.00 9.41
C ALA A 297 9.70 17.17 8.31
N PHE A 298 8.57 17.82 8.60
CA PHE A 298 7.58 18.19 7.60
C PHE A 298 8.15 19.09 6.50
N PHE A 299 8.82 20.19 6.90
CA PHE A 299 9.41 21.14 5.94
C PHE A 299 10.54 20.50 5.14
N ASP A 300 11.38 19.71 5.80
CA ASP A 300 12.48 18.98 5.15
C ASP A 300 11.94 18.02 4.10
N GLY A 301 10.87 17.26 4.41
CA GLY A 301 10.21 16.37 3.46
C GLY A 301 9.62 17.10 2.25
N ILE A 302 8.93 18.23 2.46
CA ILE A 302 8.39 19.03 1.34
C ILE A 302 9.51 19.62 0.47
N ASN A 303 10.63 20.08 1.07
CA ASN A 303 11.76 20.63 0.33
C ASN A 303 12.47 19.53 -0.47
N ASP A 304 12.68 18.37 0.12
CA ASP A 304 13.27 17.23 -0.60
C ASP A 304 12.39 16.80 -1.78
N ALA A 305 11.07 16.72 -1.59
CA ALA A 305 10.14 16.45 -2.69
C ALA A 305 10.27 17.47 -3.83
N LYS A 306 10.33 18.78 -3.51
CA LYS A 306 10.49 19.84 -4.52
C LYS A 306 11.81 19.70 -5.28
N CYS A 307 12.90 19.32 -4.60
CA CYS A 307 14.19 19.05 -5.23
C CYS A 307 14.08 17.82 -6.15
N TYR A 308 13.48 16.73 -5.69
CA TYR A 308 13.29 15.52 -6.48
C TYR A 308 12.44 15.77 -7.74
N LEU A 309 11.34 16.52 -7.63
CA LEU A 309 10.48 16.88 -8.77
C LEU A 309 11.19 17.69 -9.87
N LYS A 310 12.32 18.33 -9.55
CA LYS A 310 13.15 19.05 -10.51
C LYS A 310 14.28 18.20 -11.07
N SER A 311 14.56 17.03 -10.51
CA SER A 311 15.68 16.17 -10.92
C SER A 311 15.44 15.54 -12.30
N ASP A 312 16.52 15.18 -12.97
CA ASP A 312 16.45 14.49 -14.25
C ASP A 312 15.91 13.09 -14.11
N GLU A 313 16.16 12.43 -12.96
CA GLU A 313 15.56 11.15 -12.64
C GLU A 313 14.03 11.21 -12.65
N TYR A 314 13.43 12.20 -11.95
CA TYR A 314 11.98 12.34 -11.94
C TYR A 314 11.42 12.67 -13.33
N LYS A 315 12.09 13.55 -14.09
CA LYS A 315 11.67 13.94 -15.44
C LYS A 315 11.75 12.79 -16.45
N SER A 316 12.63 11.82 -16.22
CA SER A 316 12.77 10.62 -17.06
C SER A 316 11.71 9.55 -16.79
N LEU A 317 10.95 9.66 -15.70
CA LEU A 317 9.87 8.71 -15.41
C LEU A 317 8.75 8.82 -16.45
N PRO A 318 8.25 7.68 -16.97
CA PRO A 318 7.12 7.68 -17.90
C PRO A 318 5.87 8.35 -17.29
N LEU A 319 5.06 9.00 -18.11
CA LEU A 319 3.73 9.49 -17.74
C LEU A 319 2.80 8.30 -17.46
N ILE A 320 1.80 8.53 -16.61
CA ILE A 320 0.85 7.50 -16.15
C ILE A 320 -0.51 7.73 -16.79
#